data_c2193e3c1d6c9b178cb6cc2964680801
#
_entry.id   c2193e3c1d6c9b178cb6cc2964680801
#
_cell.length_a   1.000
_cell.length_b   1.000
_cell.length_c   1.000
_cell.angle_alpha   90.00
_cell.angle_beta   90.00
_cell.angle_gamma   90.00
#
_symmetry.space_group_name_H-M   'P 1'
#
loop_
_entity.id
_entity.type
_entity.pdbx_description
1 polymer ?
#
loop_
_entity_poly.entity_id
_entity_poly.type
_entity_poly.pdbx_seq_one_letter_code
_entity_poly.pdbx_strand_id
1 'polypeptide(L)'
;MKIKFEENLKYQLEAIKSITDIFRGQEINRNVFTIESTHENQIFGKVENYFGIENGLLLHKEDILDNLNKIQTKNGLEKTKDINKSNYNFSVEMETGTGKTYVYLRTIMELNKNYGFTKFIIVVPSIAIKEGVYKTLEITKDHFKLLYDNLPYDYFIYDSKKIDTIRNFAVSDNLQIMIINIDSFNKDSNVINQERDQANGYRPIEYIKQCNPIIIVDEPQNMESENAKKAISQLNPLCTLRYSATHRDKYNQVFKLDSIDAYENQLVKQIEVSTIELINNTNTDYIKLQSIKLTKTGINATVEL
;
A
#
# COMPACT_ATOMS: atom_id res chain seq x y z
N MET A 1 22.35 -17.76 -5.22
CA MET A 1 22.61 -16.44 -5.87
C MET A 1 22.02 -15.38 -4.97
N LYS A 2 22.83 -14.46 -4.39
CA LYS A 2 22.30 -13.35 -3.58
C LYS A 2 21.94 -12.20 -4.52
N ILE A 3 20.70 -11.74 -4.45
CA ILE A 3 20.26 -10.56 -5.19
C ILE A 3 20.87 -9.35 -4.50
N LYS A 4 21.56 -8.50 -5.26
CA LYS A 4 22.09 -7.23 -4.77
C LYS A 4 21.08 -6.14 -5.12
N PHE A 5 20.58 -5.44 -4.10
CA PHE A 5 19.69 -4.31 -4.28
C PHE A 5 20.48 -3.01 -4.35
N GLU A 6 20.12 -2.14 -5.30
CA GLU A 6 20.65 -0.78 -5.38
C GLU A 6 19.83 0.11 -4.43
N GLU A 7 20.47 0.61 -3.38
CA GLU A 7 19.78 1.36 -2.32
C GLU A 7 19.67 2.87 -2.60
N ASN A 8 20.41 3.39 -3.59
CA ASN A 8 20.55 4.81 -3.84
C ASN A 8 19.89 5.29 -5.13
N LEU A 9 18.90 4.57 -5.64
CA LEU A 9 18.15 5.01 -6.81
C LEU A 9 17.35 6.27 -6.48
N LYS A 10 17.71 7.38 -7.10
CA LYS A 10 17.22 8.73 -6.78
C LYS A 10 15.69 8.80 -6.78
N TYR A 11 15.03 8.31 -7.83
CA TYR A 11 13.58 8.34 -7.95
C TYR A 11 12.87 7.54 -6.86
N GLN A 12 13.46 6.40 -6.41
CA GLN A 12 12.92 5.61 -5.31
C GLN A 12 13.05 6.37 -3.97
N LEU A 13 14.21 6.98 -3.72
CA LEU A 13 14.42 7.80 -2.53
C LEU A 13 13.49 9.02 -2.51
N GLU A 14 13.24 9.64 -3.65
CA GLU A 14 12.30 10.77 -3.76
C GLU A 14 10.86 10.33 -3.50
N ALA A 15 10.43 9.17 -4.01
CA ALA A 15 9.12 8.59 -3.71
C ALA A 15 8.94 8.28 -2.22
N ILE A 16 9.93 7.62 -1.60
CA ILE A 16 9.94 7.31 -0.17
C ILE A 16 9.89 8.60 0.64
N LYS A 17 10.73 9.57 0.31
CA LYS A 17 10.79 10.86 1.00
C LYS A 17 9.48 11.65 0.86
N SER A 18 8.80 11.56 -0.26
CA SER A 18 7.50 12.22 -0.47
C SER A 18 6.41 11.69 0.48
N ILE A 19 6.50 10.44 0.92
CA ILE A 19 5.60 9.90 1.94
C ILE A 19 6.09 10.25 3.35
N THR A 20 7.37 10.05 3.63
CA THR A 20 7.89 10.29 4.99
C THR A 20 7.77 11.76 5.40
N ASP A 21 8.00 12.68 4.48
CA ASP A 21 7.90 14.12 4.73
C ASP A 21 6.47 14.60 5.06
N ILE A 22 5.41 13.81 4.77
CA ILE A 22 4.03 14.13 5.20
C ILE A 22 3.97 14.25 6.73
N PHE A 23 4.73 13.39 7.42
CA PHE A 23 4.75 13.32 8.88
C PHE A 23 5.90 14.13 9.50
N ARG A 24 6.50 15.06 8.76
CA ARG A 24 7.56 15.92 9.28
C ARG A 24 7.06 16.74 10.47
N GLY A 25 7.80 16.68 11.59
CA GLY A 25 7.42 17.29 12.86
C GLY A 25 6.74 16.31 13.83
N GLN A 26 6.43 15.08 13.38
CA GLN A 26 5.99 14.00 14.25
C GLN A 26 7.16 13.55 15.12
N GLU A 27 6.98 13.61 16.42
CA GLU A 27 7.94 13.05 17.38
C GLU A 27 7.82 11.53 17.45
N ILE A 28 8.95 10.86 17.71
CA ILE A 28 8.94 9.41 17.92
C ILE A 28 8.21 9.12 19.23
N ASN A 29 7.00 8.63 19.13
CA ASN A 29 6.25 8.20 20.29
C ASN A 29 6.53 6.71 20.56
N ARG A 30 7.56 6.44 21.38
CA ARG A 30 7.89 5.09 21.86
C ARG A 30 7.08 4.69 23.11
N ASN A 31 6.37 5.64 23.70
CA ASN A 31 5.49 5.37 24.83
C ASN A 31 4.14 4.92 24.31
N VAL A 32 4.08 3.69 23.99
CA VAL A 32 2.86 3.07 23.51
C VAL A 32 1.98 2.80 24.70
N PHE A 33 0.96 3.60 24.83
CA PHE A 33 -0.06 3.35 25.83
C PHE A 33 -1.04 2.30 25.31
N THR A 34 -1.31 1.37 26.16
CA THR A 34 -2.41 0.42 26.01
C THR A 34 -3.71 1.18 26.07
N ILE A 35 -4.54 1.09 25.04
CA ILE A 35 -5.84 1.71 25.04
C ILE A 35 -6.81 0.81 25.78
N GLU A 36 -7.32 1.29 26.89
CA GLU A 36 -8.50 0.71 27.51
C GLU A 36 -9.73 1.16 26.74
N SER A 37 -10.33 0.28 25.95
CA SER A 37 -11.64 0.56 25.41
C SER A 37 -12.70 0.27 26.47
N THR A 38 -13.18 1.30 27.14
CA THR A 38 -14.39 1.22 27.95
C THR A 38 -15.60 1.17 27.03
N HIS A 39 -16.02 -0.01 26.61
CA HIS A 39 -17.38 -0.19 26.18
C HIS A 39 -18.24 -0.25 27.46
N GLU A 40 -18.96 0.82 27.75
CA GLU A 40 -20.05 0.84 28.71
C GLU A 40 -21.18 -0.08 28.23
N ASN A 41 -21.00 -1.38 28.43
CA ASN A 41 -22.10 -2.30 28.61
C ASN A 41 -21.94 -2.94 29.99
N GLN A 42 -22.30 -2.14 31.01
CA GLN A 42 -22.52 -2.59 32.38
C GLN A 42 -23.75 -3.49 32.44
N ILE A 43 -23.64 -4.71 31.95
CA ILE A 43 -24.50 -5.80 32.38
C ILE A 43 -23.56 -7.01 32.55
N PHE A 44 -23.29 -7.38 33.82
CA PHE A 44 -22.41 -8.46 34.27
C PHE A 44 -20.88 -8.21 34.22
N GLY A 45 -20.34 -7.32 35.06
CA GLY A 45 -19.09 -7.52 35.81
C GLY A 45 -17.80 -7.95 35.11
N LYS A 46 -17.68 -7.91 33.79
CA LYS A 46 -16.45 -8.16 33.06
C LYS A 46 -16.02 -6.89 32.34
N VAL A 47 -15.13 -6.15 32.98
CA VAL A 47 -14.30 -5.17 32.29
C VAL A 47 -13.25 -5.96 31.51
N GLU A 48 -13.48 -6.20 30.25
CA GLU A 48 -12.48 -6.79 29.38
C GLU A 48 -11.66 -5.66 28.75
N ASN A 49 -10.46 -5.49 29.26
CA ASN A 49 -9.49 -4.53 28.76
C ASN A 49 -8.89 -5.05 27.45
N TYR A 50 -9.16 -4.36 26.33
CA TYR A 50 -8.44 -4.60 25.08
C TYR A 50 -7.08 -3.91 25.18
N PHE A 51 -6.03 -4.71 25.03
CA PHE A 51 -4.68 -4.22 25.01
C PHE A 51 -4.15 -4.30 23.57
N GLY A 52 -3.86 -3.17 22.99
CA GLY A 52 -3.23 -3.06 21.67
C GLY A 52 -2.30 -1.86 21.62
N ILE A 53 -1.29 -1.96 20.76
CA ILE A 53 -0.33 -0.89 20.49
C ILE A 53 -0.79 -0.17 19.23
N GLU A 54 -1.10 1.11 19.33
CA GLU A 54 -1.55 1.92 18.20
C GLU A 54 -0.45 2.77 17.58
N ASN A 55 -0.64 3.12 16.31
CA ASN A 55 0.11 4.21 15.70
C ASN A 55 -0.51 5.55 16.16
N GLY A 56 0.22 6.29 16.98
CA GLY A 56 -0.21 7.61 17.43
C GLY A 56 0.21 8.71 16.47
N LEU A 57 -0.73 9.54 16.03
CA LEU A 57 -0.45 10.75 15.24
C LEU A 57 -0.59 11.97 16.14
N LEU A 58 0.51 12.71 16.34
CA LEU A 58 0.57 13.91 17.18
C LEU A 58 0.37 15.19 16.37
N LEU A 59 0.58 15.15 15.05
CA LEU A 59 0.44 16.30 14.17
C LEU A 59 -1.03 16.71 14.02
N HIS A 60 -1.25 18.02 14.01
CA HIS A 60 -2.55 18.57 13.64
C HIS A 60 -2.76 18.49 12.12
N LYS A 61 -4.02 18.57 11.68
CA LYS A 61 -4.36 18.51 10.25
C LYS A 61 -3.70 19.62 9.44
N GLU A 62 -3.49 20.77 10.05
CA GLU A 62 -2.85 21.94 9.46
C GLU A 62 -1.38 21.65 9.13
N ASP A 63 -0.66 20.98 10.04
CA ASP A 63 0.74 20.59 9.83
C ASP A 63 0.87 19.58 8.68
N ILE A 64 -0.04 18.59 8.64
CA ILE A 64 -0.08 17.60 7.57
C ILE A 64 -0.39 18.27 6.23
N LEU A 65 -1.35 19.20 6.18
CA LEU A 65 -1.69 19.92 4.97
C LEU A 65 -0.54 20.80 4.48
N ASP A 66 0.17 21.47 5.39
CA ASP A 66 1.32 22.30 5.06
C ASP A 66 2.48 21.44 4.51
N ASN A 67 2.79 20.33 5.17
CA ASN A 67 3.79 19.36 4.70
C ASN A 67 3.42 18.80 3.32
N LEU A 68 2.17 18.39 3.14
CA LEU A 68 1.64 17.88 1.86
C LEU A 68 1.79 18.90 0.73
N ASN A 69 1.39 20.15 0.97
CA ASN A 69 1.51 21.23 -0.02
C ASN A 69 2.96 21.54 -0.39
N LYS A 70 3.90 21.47 0.58
CA LYS A 70 5.33 21.60 0.31
C LYS A 70 5.85 20.48 -0.60
N ILE A 71 5.43 19.23 -0.34
CA ILE A 71 5.79 18.06 -1.14
C ILE A 71 5.22 18.19 -2.55
N GLN A 72 3.94 18.51 -2.68
CA GLN A 72 3.26 18.69 -3.96
C GLN A 72 3.91 19.79 -4.79
N THR A 73 4.23 20.93 -4.17
CA THR A 73 4.95 22.02 -4.85
C THR A 73 6.31 21.57 -5.36
N LYS A 74 7.08 20.86 -4.53
CA LYS A 74 8.41 20.36 -4.90
C LYS A 74 8.35 19.39 -6.09
N ASN A 75 7.31 18.55 -6.14
CA ASN A 75 7.13 17.53 -7.17
C ASN A 75 6.29 18.00 -8.37
N GLY A 76 5.98 19.31 -8.47
CA GLY A 76 5.21 19.87 -9.59
C GLY A 76 3.76 19.39 -9.65
N LEU A 77 3.19 19.01 -8.51
CA LEU A 77 1.83 18.48 -8.41
C LEU A 77 0.83 19.55 -7.95
N GLU A 78 -0.45 19.32 -8.22
CA GLU A 78 -1.52 20.20 -7.77
C GLU A 78 -1.63 20.16 -6.24
N LYS A 79 -1.77 21.35 -5.63
CA LYS A 79 -1.89 21.49 -4.17
C LYS A 79 -3.25 21.03 -3.68
N THR A 80 -3.25 20.30 -2.60
CA THR A 80 -4.46 19.92 -1.86
C THR A 80 -5.00 21.15 -1.11
N LYS A 81 -6.30 21.44 -1.25
CA LYS A 81 -6.94 22.60 -0.63
C LYS A 81 -7.35 22.35 0.81
N ASP A 82 -7.83 21.15 1.11
CA ASP A 82 -8.26 20.75 2.45
C ASP A 82 -8.03 19.26 2.66
N ILE A 83 -7.76 18.90 3.90
CA ILE A 83 -7.55 17.52 4.32
C ILE A 83 -8.21 17.30 5.68
N ASN A 84 -8.78 16.12 5.90
CA ASN A 84 -9.31 15.71 7.19
C ASN A 84 -8.98 14.22 7.44
N LYS A 85 -9.17 13.74 8.65
CA LYS A 85 -8.81 12.36 9.03
C LYS A 85 -9.44 11.30 8.11
N SER A 86 -10.66 11.52 7.64
CA SER A 86 -11.32 10.61 6.70
C SER A 86 -10.70 10.62 5.29
N ASN A 87 -9.88 11.63 4.98
CA ASN A 87 -9.23 11.84 3.68
C ASN A 87 -7.69 11.73 3.74
N TYR A 88 -7.13 11.11 4.77
CA TYR A 88 -5.69 10.82 4.85
C TYR A 88 -5.33 9.66 3.90
N ASN A 89 -5.61 9.89 2.62
CA ASN A 89 -5.24 9.02 1.52
C ASN A 89 -4.21 9.74 0.65
N PHE A 90 -3.09 9.07 0.36
CA PHE A 90 -1.97 9.63 -0.40
C PHE A 90 -1.61 8.71 -1.55
N SER A 91 -1.52 9.26 -2.76
CA SER A 91 -1.20 8.50 -3.98
C SER A 91 0.25 8.69 -4.39
N VAL A 92 0.90 7.57 -4.67
CA VAL A 92 2.24 7.47 -5.28
C VAL A 92 2.08 6.79 -6.63
N GLU A 93 2.35 7.52 -7.69
CA GLU A 93 2.32 6.99 -9.06
C GLU A 93 3.73 6.60 -9.46
N MET A 94 3.91 5.32 -9.79
CA MET A 94 5.18 4.78 -10.25
C MET A 94 4.93 3.75 -11.34
N GLU A 95 5.62 3.86 -12.46
CA GLU A 95 5.49 2.94 -13.59
C GLU A 95 5.82 1.51 -13.21
N THR A 96 5.21 0.56 -13.93
CA THR A 96 5.46 -0.87 -13.74
C THR A 96 6.93 -1.20 -14.00
N GLY A 97 7.53 -2.04 -13.13
CA GLY A 97 8.94 -2.41 -13.24
C GLY A 97 9.92 -1.44 -12.57
N THR A 98 9.48 -0.29 -12.04
CA THR A 98 10.35 0.69 -11.34
C THR A 98 10.60 0.35 -9.88
N GLY A 99 10.06 -0.77 -9.38
CA GLY A 99 10.30 -1.25 -8.02
C GLY A 99 9.32 -0.75 -6.96
N LYS A 100 8.04 -0.52 -7.32
CA LYS A 100 6.97 -0.10 -6.37
C LYS A 100 6.98 -0.87 -5.06
N THR A 101 7.04 -2.21 -5.13
CA THR A 101 7.05 -3.07 -3.94
C THR A 101 8.23 -2.76 -3.02
N TYR A 102 9.42 -2.63 -3.55
CA TYR A 102 10.59 -2.24 -2.77
C TYR A 102 10.43 -0.85 -2.14
N VAL A 103 9.88 0.12 -2.89
CA VAL A 103 9.65 1.49 -2.43
C VAL A 103 8.71 1.51 -1.23
N TYR A 104 7.54 0.86 -1.31
CA TYR A 104 6.62 0.89 -0.17
C TYR A 104 7.12 0.06 1.03
N LEU A 105 7.83 -1.04 0.82
CA LEU A 105 8.45 -1.78 1.92
C LEU A 105 9.52 -0.93 2.62
N ARG A 106 10.34 -0.22 1.85
CA ARG A 106 11.32 0.70 2.40
C ARG A 106 10.65 1.90 3.08
N THR A 107 9.53 2.40 2.55
CA THR A 107 8.72 3.45 3.19
C THR A 107 8.25 3.01 4.58
N ILE A 108 7.83 1.75 4.77
CA ILE A 108 7.47 1.19 6.09
C ILE A 108 8.64 1.32 7.06
N MET A 109 9.85 0.90 6.64
CA MET A 109 11.05 0.97 7.48
C MET A 109 11.41 2.41 7.85
N GLU A 110 11.35 3.34 6.88
CA GLU A 110 11.62 4.76 7.12
C GLU A 110 10.58 5.41 8.04
N LEU A 111 9.29 5.08 7.90
CA LEU A 111 8.24 5.56 8.78
C LEU A 111 8.41 5.06 10.21
N ASN A 112 8.82 3.81 10.38
CA ASN A 112 9.15 3.27 11.69
C ASN A 112 10.37 3.95 12.29
N LYS A 113 11.47 4.06 11.52
CA LYS A 113 12.72 4.67 11.97
C LYS A 113 12.54 6.13 12.39
N ASN A 114 11.81 6.91 11.59
CA ASN A 114 11.69 8.36 11.78
C ASN A 114 10.60 8.74 12.78
N TYR A 115 9.52 7.98 12.89
CA TYR A 115 8.31 8.37 13.64
C TYR A 115 7.80 7.32 14.60
N GLY A 116 8.40 6.13 14.62
CA GLY A 116 8.03 5.05 15.54
C GLY A 116 6.74 4.33 15.19
N PHE A 117 6.17 4.50 13.99
CA PHE A 117 4.99 3.73 13.57
C PHE A 117 5.31 2.23 13.46
N THR A 118 4.46 1.38 14.05
CA THR A 118 4.73 -0.05 14.17
C THR A 118 3.70 -0.95 13.48
N LYS A 119 2.51 -0.45 13.13
CA LYS A 119 1.42 -1.26 12.59
C LYS A 119 1.15 -0.91 11.12
N PHE A 120 1.44 -1.87 10.25
CA PHE A 120 1.27 -1.72 8.80
C PHE A 120 0.48 -2.88 8.21
N ILE A 121 -0.41 -2.57 7.28
CA ILE A 121 -1.20 -3.57 6.55
C ILE A 121 -1.04 -3.32 5.06
N ILE A 122 -0.59 -4.34 4.33
CA ILE A 122 -0.51 -4.31 2.86
C ILE A 122 -1.74 -5.00 2.31
N VAL A 123 -2.62 -4.24 1.67
CA VAL A 123 -3.84 -4.73 1.02
C VAL A 123 -3.56 -4.93 -0.46
N VAL A 124 -3.83 -6.13 -0.94
CA VAL A 124 -3.59 -6.54 -2.32
C VAL A 124 -4.84 -7.06 -3.00
N PRO A 125 -4.97 -6.93 -4.33
CA PRO A 125 -6.18 -7.36 -5.06
C PRO A 125 -6.25 -8.86 -5.35
N SER A 126 -5.12 -9.58 -5.29
CA SER A 126 -5.08 -11.00 -5.67
C SER A 126 -4.12 -11.83 -4.84
N ILE A 127 -4.33 -13.15 -4.86
CA ILE A 127 -3.45 -14.11 -4.18
C ILE A 127 -2.04 -14.08 -4.79
N ALA A 128 -1.92 -13.95 -6.11
CA ALA A 128 -0.62 -13.92 -6.79
C ALA A 128 0.23 -12.72 -6.33
N ILE A 129 -0.39 -11.53 -6.23
CA ILE A 129 0.31 -10.33 -5.73
C ILE A 129 0.66 -10.50 -4.25
N LYS A 130 -0.24 -11.09 -3.45
CA LYS A 130 0.01 -11.41 -2.03
C LYS A 130 1.28 -12.24 -1.82
N GLU A 131 1.40 -13.34 -2.56
CA GLU A 131 2.58 -14.21 -2.52
C GLU A 131 3.84 -13.49 -3.04
N GLY A 132 3.69 -12.66 -4.07
CA GLY A 132 4.78 -11.83 -4.61
C GLY A 132 5.34 -10.84 -3.58
N VAL A 133 4.47 -10.16 -2.84
CA VAL A 133 4.85 -9.24 -1.76
C VAL A 133 5.55 -9.99 -0.64
N TYR A 134 4.99 -11.12 -0.20
CA TYR A 134 5.60 -11.95 0.83
C TYR A 134 7.00 -12.41 0.40
N LYS A 135 7.14 -12.89 -0.82
CA LYS A 135 8.42 -13.31 -1.37
C LYS A 135 9.44 -12.16 -1.45
N THR A 136 8.98 -10.97 -1.77
CA THR A 136 9.84 -9.78 -1.79
C THR A 136 10.34 -9.45 -0.38
N LEU A 137 9.50 -9.55 0.65
CA LEU A 137 9.93 -9.39 2.05
C LEU A 137 10.98 -10.43 2.45
N GLU A 138 10.82 -11.70 2.04
CA GLU A 138 11.83 -12.74 2.28
C GLU A 138 13.17 -12.40 1.62
N ILE A 139 13.14 -12.03 0.34
CA ILE A 139 14.35 -11.75 -0.45
C ILE A 139 15.06 -10.48 0.06
N THR A 140 14.31 -9.46 0.48
CA THR A 140 14.86 -8.18 0.96
C THR A 140 15.24 -8.20 2.43
N LYS A 141 14.96 -9.27 3.16
CA LYS A 141 15.15 -9.35 4.62
C LYS A 141 16.58 -9.01 5.05
N ASP A 142 17.58 -9.64 4.43
CA ASP A 142 19.00 -9.39 4.79
C ASP A 142 19.42 -7.97 4.38
N HIS A 143 18.92 -7.47 3.26
CA HIS A 143 19.17 -6.11 2.78
C HIS A 143 18.63 -5.07 3.76
N PHE A 144 17.37 -5.19 4.20
CA PHE A 144 16.78 -4.27 5.17
C PHE A 144 17.41 -4.37 6.55
N LYS A 145 17.84 -5.58 6.98
CA LYS A 145 18.60 -5.72 8.22
C LYS A 145 19.90 -4.90 8.21
N LEU A 146 20.62 -4.93 7.10
CA LEU A 146 21.86 -4.15 6.97
C LEU A 146 21.56 -2.65 6.89
N LEU A 147 20.52 -2.24 6.16
CA LEU A 147 20.19 -0.83 5.93
C LEU A 147 19.60 -0.15 7.18
N TYR A 148 18.98 -0.91 8.08
CA TYR A 148 18.27 -0.40 9.27
C TYR A 148 18.82 -0.96 10.59
N ASP A 149 20.13 -1.20 10.67
CA ASP A 149 20.85 -1.58 11.90
C ASP A 149 20.19 -2.75 12.66
N ASN A 150 19.75 -3.77 11.91
CA ASN A 150 19.03 -4.94 12.44
C ASN A 150 17.72 -4.61 13.15
N LEU A 151 16.99 -3.58 12.69
CA LEU A 151 15.64 -3.26 13.17
C LEU A 151 14.79 -4.55 13.25
N PRO A 152 14.24 -4.90 14.43
CA PRO A 152 13.38 -6.07 14.56
C PRO A 152 12.03 -5.78 13.91
N TYR A 153 11.59 -6.66 13.01
CA TYR A 153 10.27 -6.61 12.41
C TYR A 153 9.77 -8.00 12.09
N ASP A 154 8.45 -8.15 12.20
CA ASP A 154 7.74 -9.37 11.85
C ASP A 154 6.79 -9.11 10.68
N TYR A 155 6.61 -10.11 9.83
CA TYR A 155 5.66 -10.04 8.72
C TYR A 155 4.97 -11.38 8.52
N PHE A 156 3.69 -11.33 8.15
CA PHE A 156 2.91 -12.53 7.92
C PHE A 156 1.78 -12.29 6.92
N ILE A 157 1.33 -13.36 6.30
CA ILE A 157 0.12 -13.37 5.49
C ILE A 157 -1.06 -13.65 6.41
N TYR A 158 -2.12 -12.84 6.32
CA TYR A 158 -3.38 -13.12 7.00
C TYR A 158 -3.92 -14.50 6.61
N ASP A 159 -4.22 -15.30 7.60
CA ASP A 159 -4.85 -16.62 7.49
C ASP A 159 -6.04 -16.70 8.46
N SER A 160 -7.25 -16.89 7.91
CA SER A 160 -8.48 -17.00 8.71
C SER A 160 -8.48 -18.17 9.71
N LYS A 161 -7.58 -19.13 9.56
CA LYS A 161 -7.39 -20.26 10.49
C LYS A 161 -6.48 -19.92 11.67
N LYS A 162 -5.70 -18.82 11.58
CA LYS A 162 -4.69 -18.41 12.57
C LYS A 162 -5.03 -17.06 13.20
N ILE A 163 -6.18 -16.97 13.86
CA ILE A 163 -6.69 -15.72 14.47
C ILE A 163 -5.72 -15.15 15.50
N ASP A 164 -4.99 -16.00 16.23
CA ASP A 164 -3.98 -15.58 17.22
C ASP A 164 -2.90 -14.66 16.62
N THR A 165 -2.60 -14.80 15.32
CA THR A 165 -1.63 -13.91 14.66
C THR A 165 -2.11 -12.44 14.61
N ILE A 166 -3.42 -12.20 14.53
CA ILE A 166 -4.00 -10.84 14.59
C ILE A 166 -3.85 -10.26 15.99
N ARG A 167 -4.07 -11.07 17.02
CA ARG A 167 -3.86 -10.61 18.40
C ARG A 167 -2.39 -10.27 18.62
N ASN A 168 -1.47 -11.12 18.17
CA ASN A 168 -0.03 -10.85 18.25
C ASN A 168 0.35 -9.58 17.48
N PHE A 169 -0.22 -9.37 16.30
CA PHE A 169 -0.08 -8.12 15.53
C PHE A 169 -0.48 -6.91 16.38
N ALA A 170 -1.60 -6.98 17.11
CA ALA A 170 -2.09 -5.87 17.89
C ALA A 170 -1.22 -5.58 19.13
N VAL A 171 -0.76 -6.59 19.86
CA VAL A 171 -0.07 -6.41 21.14
C VAL A 171 1.45 -6.25 21.03
N SER A 172 2.06 -6.59 19.89
CA SER A 172 3.51 -6.49 19.70
C SER A 172 3.97 -5.02 19.64
N ASP A 173 5.06 -4.69 20.30
CA ASP A 173 5.74 -3.38 20.25
C ASP A 173 6.74 -3.27 19.08
N ASN A 174 7.09 -4.40 18.46
CA ASN A 174 7.91 -4.43 17.27
C ASN A 174 7.12 -3.98 16.03
N LEU A 175 7.86 -3.60 14.98
CA LEU A 175 7.29 -3.34 13.66
C LEU A 175 6.60 -4.59 13.13
N GLN A 176 5.30 -4.47 12.83
CA GLN A 176 4.44 -5.54 12.34
C GLN A 176 3.91 -5.22 10.96
N ILE A 177 4.05 -6.15 10.01
CA ILE A 177 3.56 -6.03 8.64
C ILE A 177 2.62 -7.19 8.35
N MET A 178 1.34 -6.90 8.18
CA MET A 178 0.35 -7.89 7.76
C MET A 178 0.03 -7.74 6.28
N ILE A 179 0.04 -8.84 5.53
CA ILE A 179 -0.36 -8.86 4.11
C ILE A 179 -1.72 -9.52 4.01
N ILE A 180 -2.69 -8.83 3.43
CA ILE A 180 -4.07 -9.31 3.33
C ILE A 180 -4.67 -9.06 1.94
N ASN A 181 -5.44 -10.02 1.43
CA ASN A 181 -6.22 -9.83 0.21
C ASN A 181 -7.52 -9.10 0.56
N ILE A 182 -7.97 -8.19 -0.30
CA ILE A 182 -9.23 -7.45 -0.13
C ILE A 182 -10.43 -8.37 0.08
N ASP A 183 -10.48 -9.51 -0.60
CA ASP A 183 -11.58 -10.48 -0.48
C ASP A 183 -11.66 -11.16 0.88
N SER A 184 -10.62 -11.04 1.70
CA SER A 184 -10.58 -11.63 3.03
C SER A 184 -11.36 -10.84 4.08
N PHE A 185 -11.78 -9.59 3.79
CA PHE A 185 -12.46 -8.72 4.77
C PHE A 185 -13.54 -7.81 4.17
N ASN A 186 -13.81 -7.88 2.84
CA ASN A 186 -14.77 -7.00 2.17
C ASN A 186 -16.25 -7.45 2.29
N LYS A 187 -16.52 -8.54 3.01
CA LYS A 187 -17.87 -9.09 3.24
C LYS A 187 -18.09 -9.35 4.73
N ASP A 188 -19.30 -9.14 5.21
CA ASP A 188 -19.68 -9.43 6.60
C ASP A 188 -19.52 -10.93 6.95
N SER A 189 -19.63 -11.82 5.95
CA SER A 189 -19.43 -13.26 6.11
C SER A 189 -17.96 -13.68 6.27
N ASN A 190 -16.99 -12.79 6.04
CA ASN A 190 -15.59 -13.11 6.24
C ASN A 190 -15.29 -13.36 7.73
N VAL A 191 -14.43 -14.33 8.00
CA VAL A 191 -14.04 -14.75 9.36
C VAL A 191 -13.57 -13.59 10.24
N ILE A 192 -12.84 -12.65 9.65
CA ILE A 192 -12.31 -11.47 10.36
C ILE A 192 -13.43 -10.55 10.90
N ASN A 193 -14.62 -10.57 10.30
CA ASN A 193 -15.78 -9.76 10.65
C ASN A 193 -16.77 -10.50 11.56
N GLN A 194 -16.51 -11.76 11.92
CA GLN A 194 -17.38 -12.59 12.75
C GLN A 194 -16.80 -12.74 14.15
N GLU A 195 -17.69 -12.83 15.15
CA GLU A 195 -17.31 -13.17 16.52
C GLU A 195 -16.73 -14.59 16.58
N ARG A 196 -15.63 -14.76 17.30
CA ARG A 196 -14.89 -16.02 17.41
C ARG A 196 -14.43 -16.27 18.84
N ASP A 197 -14.58 -17.50 19.32
CA ASP A 197 -14.09 -17.92 20.63
C ASP A 197 -12.56 -17.77 20.74
N GLN A 198 -11.83 -18.03 19.64
CA GLN A 198 -10.37 -17.83 19.54
C GLN A 198 -9.95 -16.36 19.67
N ALA A 199 -10.88 -15.41 19.45
CA ALA A 199 -10.70 -13.99 19.67
C ALA A 199 -11.41 -13.53 20.96
N ASN A 200 -11.56 -14.38 21.98
CA ASN A 200 -12.26 -14.09 23.22
C ASN A 200 -13.72 -13.62 23.02
N GLY A 201 -14.42 -14.14 22.03
CA GLY A 201 -15.79 -13.73 21.68
C GLY A 201 -15.88 -12.47 20.83
N TYR A 202 -14.75 -11.85 20.47
CA TYR A 202 -14.75 -10.64 19.65
C TYR A 202 -14.55 -10.94 18.17
N ARG A 203 -14.76 -9.91 17.35
CA ARG A 203 -14.41 -9.94 15.92
C ARG A 203 -12.93 -9.63 15.76
N PRO A 204 -12.15 -10.45 15.04
CA PRO A 204 -10.72 -10.20 14.84
C PRO A 204 -10.40 -8.82 14.28
N ILE A 205 -11.29 -8.22 13.48
CA ILE A 205 -11.13 -6.86 12.94
C ILE A 205 -11.04 -5.79 14.03
N GLU A 206 -11.64 -6.01 15.20
CA GLU A 206 -11.62 -5.00 16.28
C GLU A 206 -10.19 -4.81 16.84
N TYR A 207 -9.39 -5.87 16.91
CA TYR A 207 -7.98 -5.76 17.28
C TYR A 207 -7.19 -4.89 16.29
N ILE A 208 -7.50 -5.02 14.99
CA ILE A 208 -6.86 -4.22 13.93
C ILE A 208 -7.26 -2.75 14.04
N LYS A 209 -8.55 -2.47 14.25
CA LYS A 209 -9.07 -1.10 14.35
C LYS A 209 -8.42 -0.29 15.47
N GLN A 210 -8.14 -0.94 16.58
CA GLN A 210 -7.52 -0.32 17.75
C GLN A 210 -6.06 0.08 17.51
N CYS A 211 -5.39 -0.58 16.54
CA CYS A 211 -4.00 -0.29 16.21
C CYS A 211 -3.82 0.96 15.35
N ASN A 212 -4.87 1.55 14.78
CA ASN A 212 -4.78 2.65 13.81
C ASN A 212 -3.71 2.36 12.74
N PRO A 213 -3.79 1.24 11.98
CA PRO A 213 -2.71 0.83 11.10
C PRO A 213 -2.50 1.83 9.96
N ILE A 214 -1.27 1.95 9.46
CA ILE A 214 -1.01 2.56 8.17
C ILE A 214 -1.28 1.50 7.10
N ILE A 215 -2.22 1.79 6.21
CA ILE A 215 -2.61 0.85 5.14
C ILE A 215 -1.88 1.21 3.86
N ILE A 216 -1.23 0.22 3.26
CA ILE A 216 -0.66 0.29 1.92
C ILE A 216 -1.57 -0.47 0.99
N VAL A 217 -2.05 0.20 -0.06
CA VAL A 217 -2.89 -0.41 -1.10
C VAL A 217 -2.05 -0.55 -2.36
N ASP A 218 -1.72 -1.78 -2.71
CA ASP A 218 -0.97 -2.11 -3.92
C ASP A 218 -1.94 -2.36 -5.07
N GLU A 219 -1.74 -1.68 -6.21
CA GLU A 219 -2.60 -1.69 -7.39
C GLU A 219 -4.08 -1.33 -7.07
N PRO A 220 -4.33 -0.15 -6.47
CA PRO A 220 -5.66 0.30 -6.02
C PRO A 220 -6.74 0.32 -7.12
N GLN A 221 -6.37 0.49 -8.39
CA GLN A 221 -7.35 0.49 -9.50
C GLN A 221 -8.17 -0.79 -9.59
N ASN A 222 -7.70 -1.89 -8.98
CA ASN A 222 -8.42 -3.15 -8.88
C ASN A 222 -9.33 -3.22 -7.64
N MET A 223 -9.32 -2.19 -6.78
CA MET A 223 -10.05 -2.13 -5.50
C MET A 223 -10.82 -0.82 -5.32
N GLU A 224 -11.24 -0.19 -6.44
CA GLU A 224 -11.98 1.09 -6.41
C GLU A 224 -13.50 0.94 -6.29
N SER A 225 -14.03 -0.29 -6.09
CA SER A 225 -15.44 -0.47 -5.77
C SER A 225 -15.79 0.16 -4.41
N GLU A 226 -17.01 0.68 -4.26
CA GLU A 226 -17.47 1.28 -3.01
C GLU A 226 -17.37 0.30 -1.84
N ASN A 227 -17.63 -0.99 -2.07
CA ASN A 227 -17.48 -2.03 -1.05
C ASN A 227 -16.02 -2.19 -0.60
N ALA A 228 -15.06 -2.14 -1.53
CA ALA A 228 -13.64 -2.23 -1.20
C ALA A 228 -13.15 -0.99 -0.45
N LYS A 229 -13.54 0.20 -0.90
CA LYS A 229 -13.24 1.47 -0.20
C LYS A 229 -13.79 1.46 1.23
N LYS A 230 -15.05 1.03 1.39
CA LYS A 230 -15.68 0.90 2.70
C LYS A 230 -14.97 -0.13 3.58
N ALA A 231 -14.61 -1.28 3.04
CA ALA A 231 -13.88 -2.31 3.78
C ALA A 231 -12.52 -1.81 4.28
N ILE A 232 -11.74 -1.11 3.43
CA ILE A 232 -10.48 -0.50 3.84
C ILE A 232 -10.70 0.54 4.95
N SER A 233 -11.72 1.39 4.83
CA SER A 233 -12.06 2.37 5.86
C SER A 233 -12.47 1.72 7.19
N GLN A 234 -13.10 0.55 7.15
CA GLN A 234 -13.49 -0.21 8.36
C GLN A 234 -12.30 -0.71 9.18
N LEU A 235 -11.10 -0.78 8.60
CA LEU A 235 -9.88 -1.11 9.36
C LEU A 235 -9.40 0.06 10.25
N ASN A 236 -10.08 1.20 10.22
CA ASN A 236 -9.75 2.42 10.97
C ASN A 236 -8.29 2.88 10.76
N PRO A 237 -7.87 3.11 9.50
CA PRO A 237 -6.49 3.48 9.23
C PRO A 237 -6.11 4.85 9.80
N LEU A 238 -4.86 4.98 10.27
CA LEU A 238 -4.23 6.28 10.51
C LEU A 238 -4.16 7.06 9.20
N CYS A 239 -3.69 6.41 8.14
CA CYS A 239 -3.71 6.89 6.77
C CYS A 239 -3.64 5.72 5.78
N THR A 240 -3.93 5.99 4.51
CA THR A 240 -3.84 5.02 3.43
C THR A 240 -2.87 5.52 2.34
N LEU A 241 -1.86 4.73 2.04
CA LEU A 241 -0.85 4.97 1.01
C LEU A 241 -1.18 4.10 -0.21
N ARG A 242 -1.43 4.72 -1.36
CA ARG A 242 -1.87 4.04 -2.58
C ARG A 242 -0.77 4.04 -3.62
N TYR A 243 -0.29 2.88 -4.01
CA TYR A 243 0.78 2.71 -4.99
C TYR A 243 0.27 2.08 -6.27
N SER A 244 0.40 2.79 -7.39
CA SER A 244 -0.04 2.32 -8.70
C SER A 244 0.80 2.92 -9.83
N ALA A 245 0.83 2.25 -10.98
CA ALA A 245 1.29 2.85 -12.23
C ALA A 245 0.15 3.67 -12.91
N THR A 246 -1.11 3.29 -12.63
CA THR A 246 -2.29 3.86 -13.29
C THR A 246 -3.40 4.10 -12.28
N HIS A 247 -3.36 5.24 -11.59
CA HIS A 247 -4.44 5.64 -10.70
C HIS A 247 -5.69 6.05 -11.49
N ARG A 248 -6.85 5.49 -11.16
CA ARG A 248 -8.16 6.00 -11.61
C ARG A 248 -8.54 7.24 -10.81
N ASP A 249 -8.53 7.11 -9.47
CA ASP A 249 -8.76 8.20 -8.53
C ASP A 249 -7.44 8.60 -7.88
N LYS A 250 -7.06 9.87 -8.00
CA LYS A 250 -5.86 10.42 -7.37
C LYS A 250 -6.24 11.09 -6.06
N TYR A 251 -5.73 10.53 -4.96
CA TYR A 251 -5.95 11.05 -3.61
C TYR A 251 -4.69 11.78 -3.14
N ASN A 252 -4.75 13.10 -2.99
CA ASN A 252 -3.63 13.89 -2.46
C ASN A 252 -2.28 13.39 -3.00
N GLN A 253 -2.13 13.39 -4.32
CA GLN A 253 -0.94 12.81 -4.98
C GLN A 253 0.33 13.48 -4.48
N VAL A 254 1.32 12.69 -4.07
CA VAL A 254 2.58 13.18 -3.48
C VAL A 254 3.80 12.89 -4.35
N PHE A 255 3.71 11.91 -5.24
CA PHE A 255 4.79 11.56 -6.15
C PHE A 255 4.24 11.03 -7.48
N LYS A 256 4.94 11.35 -8.57
CA LYS A 256 4.61 10.89 -9.91
C LYS A 256 5.88 10.50 -10.65
N LEU A 257 5.87 9.30 -11.19
CA LEU A 257 6.83 8.77 -12.16
C LEU A 257 6.00 7.97 -13.17
N ASP A 258 5.47 8.67 -14.17
CA ASP A 258 4.64 8.03 -15.19
C ASP A 258 5.47 7.28 -16.24
N SER A 259 4.81 6.72 -17.25
CA SER A 259 5.45 5.94 -18.31
C SER A 259 6.42 6.77 -19.17
N ILE A 260 6.14 8.08 -19.34
CA ILE A 260 6.99 8.99 -20.09
C ILE A 260 8.25 9.27 -19.29
N ASP A 261 8.08 9.68 -18.01
CA ASP A 261 9.20 9.93 -17.10
C ASP A 261 10.10 8.70 -16.96
N ALA A 262 9.49 7.51 -16.83
CA ALA A 262 10.22 6.25 -16.69
C ALA A 262 11.00 5.88 -17.96
N TYR A 263 10.43 6.17 -19.13
CA TYR A 263 11.09 5.96 -20.42
C TYR A 263 12.26 6.94 -20.63
N GLU A 264 12.04 8.23 -20.40
CA GLU A 264 13.08 9.26 -20.56
C GLU A 264 14.26 9.03 -19.61
N ASN A 265 13.99 8.54 -18.39
CA ASN A 265 15.02 8.19 -17.41
C ASN A 265 15.60 6.77 -17.60
N GLN A 266 15.25 6.07 -18.68
CA GLN A 266 15.75 4.72 -19.01
C GLN A 266 15.51 3.68 -17.90
N LEU A 267 14.42 3.81 -17.16
CA LEU A 267 14.08 2.93 -16.03
C LEU A 267 13.27 1.70 -16.46
N VAL A 268 12.67 1.74 -17.64
CA VAL A 268 11.86 0.68 -18.22
C VAL A 268 12.41 0.23 -19.56
N LYS A 269 12.08 -1.00 -19.98
CA LYS A 269 12.49 -1.52 -21.26
C LYS A 269 11.85 -0.73 -22.39
N GLN A 270 12.64 -0.42 -23.40
CA GLN A 270 12.14 0.16 -24.65
C GLN A 270 11.43 -0.92 -25.47
N ILE A 271 10.32 -0.55 -26.10
CA ILE A 271 9.66 -1.39 -27.11
C ILE A 271 10.17 -0.91 -28.46
N GLU A 272 11.02 -1.69 -29.09
CA GLU A 272 11.46 -1.47 -30.46
C GLU A 272 10.51 -2.23 -31.40
N VAL A 273 9.84 -1.50 -32.28
CA VAL A 273 9.02 -2.10 -33.32
C VAL A 273 9.83 -2.08 -34.61
N SER A 274 10.36 -3.24 -34.98
CA SER A 274 11.01 -3.42 -36.28
C SER A 274 9.96 -3.76 -37.32
N THR A 275 9.75 -2.87 -38.28
CA THR A 275 8.95 -3.15 -39.48
C THR A 275 9.88 -3.67 -40.58
N ILE A 276 9.54 -4.81 -41.13
CA ILE A 276 10.22 -5.33 -42.33
C ILE A 276 9.41 -4.88 -43.53
N GLU A 277 9.89 -3.89 -44.25
CA GLU A 277 9.35 -3.53 -45.54
C GLU A 277 10.03 -4.43 -46.62
N LEU A 278 9.23 -5.26 -47.24
CA LEU A 278 9.68 -6.00 -48.43
C LEU A 278 9.68 -5.08 -49.65
N ILE A 279 10.85 -4.53 -49.97
CA ILE A 279 11.06 -3.77 -51.20
C ILE A 279 11.06 -4.77 -52.37
N ASN A 280 10.02 -4.66 -53.23
CA ASN A 280 9.82 -5.49 -54.45
C ASN A 280 9.14 -6.86 -54.26
N ASN A 281 7.93 -6.87 -53.73
CA ASN A 281 7.06 -8.05 -53.90
C ASN A 281 5.75 -7.60 -54.56
N THR A 282 5.63 -7.74 -55.86
CA THR A 282 4.48 -7.34 -56.67
C THR A 282 3.28 -8.30 -56.54
N ASN A 283 3.36 -9.33 -55.69
CA ASN A 283 2.34 -10.38 -55.57
C ASN A 283 2.01 -10.86 -54.16
N THR A 284 2.15 -10.04 -53.14
CA THR A 284 1.68 -10.39 -51.78
C THR A 284 0.57 -9.50 -51.38
N ASP A 285 -0.55 -10.11 -50.96
CA ASP A 285 -1.69 -9.42 -50.37
C ASP A 285 -1.19 -8.59 -49.17
N TYR A 286 -1.45 -7.28 -49.20
CA TYR A 286 -1.06 -6.36 -48.17
C TYR A 286 -2.15 -6.33 -47.09
N ILE A 287 -1.80 -6.75 -45.86
CA ILE A 287 -2.71 -6.67 -44.72
C ILE A 287 -2.18 -5.67 -43.73
N LYS A 288 -2.90 -4.57 -43.52
CA LYS A 288 -2.57 -3.55 -42.55
C LYS A 288 -3.59 -3.53 -41.42
N LEU A 289 -3.14 -3.73 -40.19
CA LEU A 289 -3.96 -3.57 -39.01
C LEU A 289 -4.27 -2.08 -38.78
N GLN A 290 -5.50 -1.66 -38.97
CA GLN A 290 -5.93 -0.26 -38.77
C GLN A 290 -6.34 0.04 -37.34
N SER A 291 -7.05 -0.86 -36.68
CA SER A 291 -7.49 -0.66 -35.29
C SER A 291 -7.84 -1.96 -34.59
N ILE A 292 -7.67 -1.95 -33.26
CA ILE A 292 -8.14 -3.02 -32.38
C ILE A 292 -9.17 -2.41 -31.43
N LYS A 293 -10.35 -3.02 -31.31
CA LYS A 293 -11.38 -2.64 -30.35
C LYS A 293 -11.72 -3.80 -29.44
N LEU A 294 -11.64 -3.55 -28.14
CA LEU A 294 -12.14 -4.48 -27.13
C LEU A 294 -13.65 -4.30 -26.98
N THR A 295 -14.39 -5.39 -27.13
CA THR A 295 -15.84 -5.43 -26.90
C THR A 295 -16.14 -6.36 -25.73
N LYS A 296 -17.35 -6.30 -25.18
CA LYS A 296 -17.77 -7.18 -24.08
C LYS A 296 -17.75 -8.67 -24.44
N THR A 297 -17.73 -8.99 -25.72
CA THR A 297 -17.80 -10.36 -26.26
C THR A 297 -16.51 -10.84 -26.92
N GLY A 298 -15.47 -9.98 -27.04
CA GLY A 298 -14.22 -10.36 -27.66
C GLY A 298 -13.39 -9.18 -28.18
N ILE A 299 -12.33 -9.50 -28.90
CA ILE A 299 -11.42 -8.54 -29.53
C ILE A 299 -11.76 -8.48 -31.03
N ASN A 300 -12.09 -7.30 -31.53
CA ASN A 300 -12.31 -7.04 -32.95
C ASN A 300 -11.12 -6.25 -33.51
N ALA A 301 -10.58 -6.74 -34.61
CA ALA A 301 -9.53 -6.06 -35.36
C ALA A 301 -10.07 -5.60 -36.73
N THR A 302 -9.78 -4.38 -37.11
CA THR A 302 -10.05 -3.86 -38.46
C THR A 302 -8.75 -3.90 -39.24
N VAL A 303 -8.75 -4.57 -40.38
CA VAL A 303 -7.61 -4.71 -41.28
C VAL A 303 -7.95 -4.11 -42.63
N GLU A 304 -6.96 -3.54 -43.28
CA GLU A 304 -6.98 -3.11 -44.71
C GLU A 304 -6.29 -4.21 -45.52
N LEU A 305 -6.97 -4.70 -46.56
CA LEU A 305 -6.46 -5.71 -47.48
C LEU A 305 -5.94 -5.06 -48.76
#